data_502b4cc7a791dfe2a2f2c5eecf41018e
#
_entry.id   502b4cc7a791dfe2a2f2c5eecf41018e
#
_cell.length_a   1.000
_cell.length_b   1.000
_cell.length_c   1.000
_cell.angle_alpha   90.00
_cell.angle_beta   90.00
_cell.angle_gamma   90.00
#
_symmetry.space_group_name_H-M   'P 1'
#
loop_
_entity.id
_entity.type
_entity.pdbx_description
1 polymer ?
#
loop_
_entity_poly.entity_id
_entity_poly.type
_entity_poly.pdbx_seq_one_letter_code
_entity_poly.pdbx_strand_id
1 'polypeptide(L)'
;HNKQTAQILITHNDINDRVRYLNIKGTLEELLANDVIPIINENDVVSTEEIKLGDNDNLASMIANIVNADLMIILTDQNGMYDKNPDIHDNAVLIDNINTRNLKNYDSDFNTETVIGTGGFKTKIQAVKRAALSNTFCVIANGMEKSVLQRIINEDNIGTFFVPDIKKVNAKKQWLDTIDNSGSVIIDDGACTALKINNKSLLAIGIKSTENKFQRGDVIKCMNTKGTCIAKGI
;
A
#
# COMPACT_ATOMS: atom_id res chain seq x y z
N HIS A 1 1.63 -2.95 32.69
CA HIS A 1 1.31 -1.86 31.77
C HIS A 1 -0.21 -1.80 31.58
N ASN A 2 -0.86 -0.73 32.05
CA ASN A 2 -2.32 -0.53 31.94
C ASN A 2 -2.69 0.08 30.57
N LYS A 3 -2.28 -0.56 29.46
CA LYS A 3 -2.73 -0.14 28.12
C LYS A 3 -3.87 -1.04 27.67
N GLN A 4 -4.95 -0.43 27.21
CA GLN A 4 -6.07 -1.14 26.62
C GLN A 4 -5.74 -1.50 25.16
N THR A 5 -6.20 -2.66 24.72
CA THR A 5 -6.03 -3.13 23.36
C THR A 5 -7.36 -3.64 22.81
N ALA A 6 -7.55 -3.54 21.50
CA ALA A 6 -8.73 -4.08 20.81
C ALA A 6 -8.26 -4.92 19.63
N GLN A 7 -8.76 -6.15 19.51
CA GLN A 7 -8.52 -6.98 18.34
C GLN A 7 -9.47 -6.58 17.21
N ILE A 8 -8.91 -6.34 16.02
CA ILE A 8 -9.65 -6.00 14.80
C ILE A 8 -9.26 -7.01 13.71
N LEU A 9 -10.25 -7.77 13.24
CA LEU A 9 -10.04 -8.72 12.14
C LEU A 9 -10.72 -8.17 10.88
N ILE A 10 -9.96 -8.09 9.78
CA ILE A 10 -10.35 -7.43 8.54
C ILE A 10 -10.16 -8.39 7.37
N THR A 11 -11.10 -8.41 6.43
CA THR A 11 -10.97 -9.14 5.18
C THR A 11 -10.68 -8.18 4.01
N HIS A 12 -10.22 -8.75 2.90
CA HIS A 12 -10.09 -8.00 1.64
C HIS A 12 -11.40 -7.33 1.22
N ASN A 13 -12.53 -8.03 1.37
CA ASN A 13 -13.85 -7.51 1.06
C ASN A 13 -14.25 -6.30 1.91
N ASP A 14 -13.82 -6.25 3.18
CA ASP A 14 -14.12 -5.14 4.06
C ASP A 14 -13.41 -3.85 3.62
N ILE A 15 -12.22 -3.98 3.04
CA ILE A 15 -11.47 -2.82 2.51
C ILE A 15 -12.03 -2.38 1.14
N ASN A 16 -12.48 -3.32 0.32
CA ASN A 16 -13.00 -3.04 -1.03
C ASN A 16 -14.39 -2.40 -0.99
N ASP A 17 -15.23 -2.74 0.00
CA ASP A 17 -16.53 -2.14 0.19
C ASP A 17 -16.41 -0.75 0.83
N ARG A 18 -16.98 0.26 0.18
CA ARG A 18 -16.86 1.66 0.64
C ARG A 18 -17.49 1.90 2.01
N VAL A 19 -18.59 1.26 2.32
CA VAL A 19 -19.31 1.42 3.60
C VAL A 19 -18.50 0.77 4.71
N ARG A 20 -18.02 -0.46 4.49
CA ARG A 20 -17.18 -1.18 5.45
C ARG A 20 -15.85 -0.48 5.68
N TYR A 21 -15.21 0.02 4.62
CA TYR A 21 -14.00 0.83 4.71
C TYR A 21 -14.20 2.05 5.64
N LEU A 22 -15.31 2.79 5.48
CA LEU A 22 -15.59 3.95 6.33
C LEU A 22 -15.89 3.54 7.78
N ASN A 23 -16.54 2.39 8.00
CA ASN A 23 -16.77 1.85 9.34
C ASN A 23 -15.45 1.45 10.01
N ILE A 24 -14.55 0.77 9.29
CA ILE A 24 -13.20 0.44 9.78
C ILE A 24 -12.46 1.71 10.17
N LYS A 25 -12.48 2.70 9.29
CA LYS A 25 -11.81 3.99 9.56
C LYS A 25 -12.36 4.64 10.82
N GLY A 26 -13.68 4.80 10.95
CA GLY A 26 -14.31 5.39 12.13
C GLY A 26 -13.99 4.61 13.42
N THR A 27 -14.01 3.27 13.35
CA THR A 27 -13.66 2.42 14.50
C THR A 27 -12.20 2.62 14.93
N LEU A 28 -11.25 2.64 13.98
CA LEU A 28 -9.84 2.84 14.29
C LEU A 28 -9.57 4.24 14.85
N GLU A 29 -10.18 5.27 14.26
CA GLU A 29 -10.06 6.65 14.75
C GLU A 29 -10.61 6.78 16.19
N GLU A 30 -11.74 6.15 16.51
CA GLU A 30 -12.34 6.17 17.85
C GLU A 30 -11.46 5.42 18.87
N LEU A 31 -10.92 4.26 18.51
CA LEU A 31 -10.01 3.50 19.38
C LEU A 31 -8.76 4.34 19.72
N LEU A 32 -8.14 4.93 18.70
CA LEU A 32 -6.95 5.76 18.88
C LEU A 32 -7.24 7.02 19.70
N ALA A 33 -8.40 7.65 19.52
CA ALA A 33 -8.82 8.82 20.29
C ALA A 33 -9.03 8.50 21.78
N ASN A 34 -9.33 7.23 22.10
CA ASN A 34 -9.50 6.74 23.47
C ASN A 34 -8.24 6.03 24.03
N ASP A 35 -7.06 6.23 23.44
CA ASP A 35 -5.79 5.59 23.84
C ASP A 35 -5.82 4.04 23.85
N VAL A 36 -6.72 3.44 23.05
CA VAL A 36 -6.80 1.99 22.86
C VAL A 36 -5.93 1.59 21.68
N ILE A 37 -5.02 0.63 21.87
CA ILE A 37 -4.12 0.15 20.81
C ILE A 37 -4.86 -0.91 19.98
N PRO A 38 -5.18 -0.65 18.70
CA PRO A 38 -5.76 -1.66 17.84
C PRO A 38 -4.69 -2.70 17.42
N ILE A 39 -5.00 -3.99 17.61
CA ILE A 39 -4.21 -5.12 17.13
C ILE A 39 -4.95 -5.73 15.95
N ILE A 40 -4.38 -5.58 14.77
CA ILE A 40 -5.07 -5.84 13.52
C ILE A 40 -4.46 -7.07 12.84
N ASN A 41 -5.31 -7.97 12.33
CA ASN A 41 -4.89 -9.08 11.48
C ASN A 41 -5.97 -9.39 10.44
N GLU A 42 -5.62 -10.22 9.46
CA GLU A 42 -6.62 -10.76 8.53
C GLU A 42 -7.59 -11.70 9.25
N ASN A 43 -8.86 -11.69 8.83
CA ASN A 43 -9.87 -12.62 9.34
C ASN A 43 -9.81 -13.93 8.54
N ASP A 44 -8.82 -14.76 8.85
CA ASP A 44 -8.57 -16.02 8.16
C ASP A 44 -9.73 -17.05 8.31
N VAL A 45 -10.62 -16.86 9.28
CA VAL A 45 -11.76 -17.77 9.51
C VAL A 45 -12.79 -17.68 8.39
N VAL A 46 -12.93 -16.50 7.79
CA VAL A 46 -13.93 -16.23 6.74
C VAL A 46 -13.29 -15.84 5.41
N SER A 47 -11.98 -15.71 5.36
CA SER A 47 -11.23 -15.39 4.15
C SER A 47 -10.90 -16.68 3.40
N THR A 48 -11.30 -16.78 2.12
CA THR A 48 -10.91 -17.91 1.27
C THR A 48 -9.53 -17.65 0.66
N GLU A 49 -8.78 -18.71 0.32
CA GLU A 49 -7.42 -18.58 -0.25
C GLU A 49 -7.34 -17.72 -1.51
N GLU A 50 -8.43 -17.62 -2.26
CA GLU A 50 -8.53 -16.84 -3.48
C GLU A 50 -8.69 -15.32 -3.23
N ILE A 51 -9.01 -14.91 -1.99
CA ILE A 51 -9.36 -13.54 -1.62
C ILE A 51 -8.53 -13.02 -0.44
N LYS A 52 -7.35 -13.58 -0.22
CA LYS A 52 -6.44 -13.12 0.85
C LYS A 52 -5.82 -11.77 0.52
N LEU A 53 -5.61 -10.94 1.53
CA LEU A 53 -4.88 -9.65 1.44
C LEU A 53 -3.40 -9.84 1.02
N GLY A 54 -2.95 -11.07 0.95
CA GLY A 54 -1.62 -11.47 0.49
C GLY A 54 -0.65 -11.65 1.63
N ASP A 55 -0.42 -10.65 2.44
CA ASP A 55 0.43 -10.70 3.61
C ASP A 55 0.15 -9.53 4.56
N ASN A 56 0.70 -9.61 5.78
CA ASN A 56 0.54 -8.57 6.79
C ASN A 56 1.22 -7.25 6.42
N ASP A 57 2.24 -7.26 5.55
CA ASP A 57 2.87 -6.03 5.07
C ASP A 57 1.87 -5.21 4.22
N ASN A 58 1.12 -5.91 3.38
CA ASN A 58 0.07 -5.32 2.57
C ASN A 58 -1.05 -4.75 3.43
N LEU A 59 -1.54 -5.54 4.40
CA LEU A 59 -2.55 -5.10 5.36
C LEU A 59 -2.06 -3.88 6.14
N ALA A 60 -0.84 -3.91 6.68
CA ALA A 60 -0.25 -2.79 7.40
C ALA A 60 -0.22 -1.50 6.56
N SER A 61 0.16 -1.59 5.27
CA SER A 61 0.16 -0.43 4.38
C SER A 61 -1.22 0.15 4.13
N MET A 62 -2.25 -0.70 4.03
CA MET A 62 -3.64 -0.28 3.89
C MET A 62 -4.13 0.42 5.16
N ILE A 63 -3.84 -0.16 6.33
CA ILE A 63 -4.19 0.45 7.62
C ILE A 63 -3.48 1.79 7.83
N ALA A 64 -2.19 1.87 7.49
CA ALA A 64 -1.45 3.14 7.55
C ALA A 64 -2.14 4.23 6.73
N ASN A 65 -2.66 3.88 5.55
CA ASN A 65 -3.43 4.80 4.71
C ASN A 65 -4.78 5.18 5.34
N ILE A 66 -5.50 4.22 5.93
CA ILE A 66 -6.81 4.44 6.56
C ILE A 66 -6.71 5.43 7.72
N VAL A 67 -5.69 5.25 8.58
CA VAL A 67 -5.50 6.10 9.77
C VAL A 67 -4.64 7.33 9.50
N ASN A 68 -4.15 7.52 8.28
CA ASN A 68 -3.19 8.56 7.90
C ASN A 68 -1.95 8.55 8.80
N ALA A 69 -1.33 7.38 8.98
CA ALA A 69 -0.14 7.23 9.79
C ALA A 69 1.01 8.11 9.28
N ASP A 70 1.77 8.72 10.17
CA ASP A 70 2.99 9.47 9.82
C ASP A 70 4.14 8.52 9.52
N LEU A 71 4.22 7.39 10.24
CA LEU A 71 5.27 6.39 10.11
C LEU A 71 4.69 4.97 10.11
N MET A 72 5.15 4.14 9.18
CA MET A 72 4.94 2.69 9.16
C MET A 72 6.27 1.99 9.40
N ILE A 73 6.31 1.06 10.35
CA ILE A 73 7.50 0.27 10.65
C ILE A 73 7.20 -1.18 10.29
N ILE A 74 8.03 -1.77 9.41
CA ILE A 74 8.01 -3.18 9.06
C ILE A 74 9.17 -3.85 9.78
N LEU A 75 8.87 -4.75 10.70
CA LEU A 75 9.85 -5.57 11.37
C LEU A 75 10.02 -6.90 10.64
N THR A 76 11.26 -7.26 10.36
CA THR A 76 11.65 -8.46 9.62
C THR A 76 12.89 -9.10 10.27
N ASP A 77 13.35 -10.21 9.73
CA ASP A 77 14.63 -10.85 10.06
C ASP A 77 15.84 -10.19 9.39
N GLN A 78 15.60 -9.34 8.39
CA GLN A 78 16.65 -8.59 7.68
C GLN A 78 16.91 -7.24 8.33
N ASN A 79 18.17 -6.77 8.28
CA ASN A 79 18.53 -5.48 8.86
C ASN A 79 17.95 -4.27 8.11
N GLY A 80 17.47 -4.47 6.89
CA GLY A 80 16.90 -3.47 6.01
C GLY A 80 17.11 -3.83 4.55
N MET A 81 17.09 -2.84 3.68
CA MET A 81 17.35 -3.00 2.24
C MET A 81 18.85 -2.89 1.95
N TYR A 82 19.38 -3.82 1.18
CA TYR A 82 20.77 -3.82 0.73
C TYR A 82 20.86 -3.43 -0.76
N ASP A 83 22.02 -2.96 -1.18
CA ASP A 83 22.34 -2.67 -2.58
C ASP A 83 22.40 -3.94 -3.45
N LYS A 84 22.60 -5.11 -2.84
CA LYS A 84 22.61 -6.45 -3.44
C LYS A 84 22.31 -7.50 -2.38
N ASN A 85 22.05 -8.75 -2.80
CA ASN A 85 21.69 -9.81 -1.87
C ASN A 85 22.85 -10.13 -0.91
N PRO A 86 22.71 -9.91 0.42
CA PRO A 86 23.76 -10.18 1.39
C PRO A 86 24.07 -11.67 1.58
N ASP A 87 23.14 -12.58 1.24
CA ASP A 87 23.36 -14.02 1.31
C ASP A 87 24.31 -14.54 0.20
N ILE A 88 24.49 -13.75 -0.85
CA ILE A 88 25.30 -14.10 -2.02
C ILE A 88 26.58 -13.25 -2.07
N HIS A 89 26.53 -12.03 -1.57
CA HIS A 89 27.58 -11.03 -1.69
C HIS A 89 28.04 -10.53 -0.34
N ASP A 90 29.21 -10.96 0.13
CA ASP A 90 29.82 -10.53 1.41
C ASP A 90 30.04 -9.01 1.50
N ASN A 91 30.11 -8.33 0.36
CA ASN A 91 30.28 -6.88 0.25
C ASN A 91 28.96 -6.14 0.00
N ALA A 92 27.80 -6.74 0.34
CA ALA A 92 26.53 -6.06 0.31
C ALA A 92 26.47 -4.94 1.36
N VAL A 93 26.03 -3.76 0.95
CA VAL A 93 25.95 -2.57 1.80
C VAL A 93 24.48 -2.28 2.13
N LEU A 94 24.18 -2.12 3.42
CA LEU A 94 22.88 -1.68 3.89
C LEU A 94 22.63 -0.24 3.41
N ILE A 95 21.44 0.02 2.88
CA ILE A 95 21.04 1.35 2.42
C ILE A 95 20.27 2.03 3.55
N ASP A 96 20.80 3.12 4.07
CA ASP A 96 20.18 3.83 5.20
C ASP A 96 18.90 4.55 4.81
N ASN A 97 18.90 5.23 3.64
CA ASN A 97 17.80 6.09 3.21
C ASN A 97 17.49 5.93 1.73
N ILE A 98 16.20 5.84 1.39
CA ILE A 98 15.73 5.75 0.01
C ILE A 98 14.54 6.71 -0.19
N ASN A 99 14.63 7.57 -1.21
CA ASN A 99 13.44 8.26 -1.68
C ASN A 99 12.57 7.30 -2.49
N THR A 100 11.27 7.22 -2.18
CA THR A 100 10.36 6.24 -2.80
C THR A 100 10.22 6.40 -4.32
N ARG A 101 10.53 7.58 -4.89
CA ARG A 101 10.63 7.80 -6.34
C ARG A 101 11.69 6.91 -6.97
N ASN A 102 12.80 6.70 -6.28
CA ASN A 102 13.95 5.94 -6.75
C ASN A 102 13.73 4.42 -6.68
N LEU A 103 12.68 3.95 -6.00
CA LEU A 103 12.35 2.52 -5.92
C LEU A 103 12.10 1.87 -7.29
N LYS A 104 11.75 2.65 -8.31
CA LYS A 104 11.63 2.15 -9.69
C LYS A 104 12.96 1.66 -10.27
N ASN A 105 14.07 2.25 -9.83
CA ASN A 105 15.42 1.86 -10.30
C ASN A 105 15.83 0.48 -9.78
N TYR A 106 15.17 0.01 -8.73
CA TYR A 106 15.41 -1.29 -8.11
C TYR A 106 14.39 -2.35 -8.59
N ASP A 107 13.34 -1.98 -9.37
CA ASP A 107 12.30 -2.93 -9.82
C ASP A 107 12.84 -4.03 -10.74
N SER A 108 13.91 -3.76 -11.53
CA SER A 108 14.60 -4.76 -12.34
C SER A 108 15.33 -5.78 -11.49
N ASP A 109 15.87 -5.34 -10.37
CA ASP A 109 16.71 -6.15 -9.49
C ASP A 109 15.84 -7.02 -8.57
N PHE A 110 14.60 -6.58 -8.25
CA PHE A 110 13.63 -7.37 -7.49
C PHE A 110 13.04 -8.56 -8.26
N ASN A 111 13.19 -8.61 -9.58
CA ASN A 111 12.68 -9.71 -10.43
C ASN A 111 13.72 -10.82 -10.67
N THR A 112 14.97 -10.59 -10.32
CA THR A 112 16.01 -11.63 -10.34
C THR A 112 16.13 -12.22 -8.94
N GLU A 113 16.17 -13.55 -8.84
CA GLU A 113 16.40 -14.28 -7.57
C GLU A 113 17.70 -13.87 -6.86
N THR A 114 18.48 -13.00 -7.48
CA THR A 114 19.85 -12.65 -7.12
C THR A 114 20.01 -11.41 -6.26
N VAL A 115 19.04 -10.47 -6.19
CA VAL A 115 19.30 -9.18 -5.52
C VAL A 115 18.68 -9.05 -4.13
N ILE A 116 17.54 -9.67 -3.88
CA ILE A 116 16.91 -9.63 -2.55
C ILE A 116 16.25 -10.98 -2.31
N GLY A 117 16.86 -11.78 -1.46
CA GLY A 117 16.41 -13.12 -1.11
C GLY A 117 14.90 -13.22 -0.87
N THR A 118 14.33 -14.36 -1.24
CA THR A 118 12.94 -14.81 -1.04
C THR A 118 11.83 -13.82 -1.37
N GLY A 119 10.74 -14.25 -1.97
CA GLY A 119 9.58 -13.44 -2.38
C GLY A 119 9.03 -12.46 -1.34
N GLY A 120 9.40 -12.61 -0.06
CA GLY A 120 8.98 -11.78 1.06
C GLY A 120 9.48 -10.33 1.05
N PHE A 121 10.64 -10.02 0.46
CA PHE A 121 11.11 -8.62 0.43
C PHE A 121 10.39 -7.78 -0.63
N LYS A 122 9.97 -8.39 -1.73
CA LYS A 122 9.17 -7.75 -2.76
C LYS A 122 7.83 -7.24 -2.20
N THR A 123 7.19 -8.03 -1.32
CA THR A 123 5.93 -7.61 -0.68
C THR A 123 6.14 -6.40 0.22
N LYS A 124 7.25 -6.34 0.96
CA LYS A 124 7.62 -5.20 1.82
C LYS A 124 7.80 -3.91 0.99
N ILE A 125 8.49 -3.99 -0.14
CA ILE A 125 8.63 -2.84 -1.05
C ILE A 125 7.30 -2.41 -1.65
N GLN A 126 6.41 -3.34 -1.97
CA GLN A 126 5.04 -2.99 -2.41
C GLN A 126 4.26 -2.27 -1.32
N ALA A 127 4.36 -2.74 -0.07
CA ALA A 127 3.75 -2.08 1.09
C ALA A 127 4.30 -0.66 1.30
N VAL A 128 5.63 -0.47 1.21
CA VAL A 128 6.27 0.85 1.26
C VAL A 128 5.74 1.77 0.16
N LYS A 129 5.71 1.30 -1.11
CA LYS A 129 5.17 2.09 -2.23
C LYS A 129 3.72 2.50 -1.99
N ARG A 130 2.89 1.62 -1.42
CA ARG A 130 1.50 1.89 -1.09
C ARG A 130 1.36 2.91 0.04
N ALA A 131 2.09 2.75 1.13
CA ALA A 131 2.08 3.69 2.26
C ALA A 131 2.53 5.10 1.83
N ALA A 132 3.51 5.18 0.94
CA ALA A 132 4.00 6.44 0.38
C ALA A 132 2.92 7.25 -0.36
N LEU A 133 1.86 6.62 -0.90
CA LEU A 133 0.73 7.33 -1.53
C LEU A 133 -0.01 8.24 -0.55
N SER A 134 0.04 7.92 0.74
CA SER A 134 -0.52 8.75 1.83
C SER A 134 0.49 9.69 2.46
N ASN A 135 1.69 9.78 1.89
CA ASN A 135 2.82 10.53 2.45
C ASN A 135 3.29 9.95 3.79
N THR A 136 3.09 8.64 4.00
CA THR A 136 3.57 7.91 5.18
C THR A 136 5.04 7.56 4.99
N PHE A 137 5.88 7.94 5.95
CA PHE A 137 7.26 7.47 6.03
C PHE A 137 7.29 5.98 6.38
N CYS A 138 8.30 5.25 5.92
CA CYS A 138 8.41 3.83 6.25
C CYS A 138 9.83 3.50 6.73
N VAL A 139 9.93 2.52 7.64
CA VAL A 139 11.19 1.91 8.04
C VAL A 139 11.07 0.40 7.90
N ILE A 140 12.07 -0.23 7.31
CA ILE A 140 12.24 -1.69 7.35
C ILE A 140 13.46 -1.96 8.24
N ALA A 141 13.29 -2.71 9.32
CA ALA A 141 14.35 -2.99 10.29
C ALA A 141 14.26 -4.39 10.86
N ASN A 142 15.35 -4.86 11.44
CA ASN A 142 15.41 -6.16 12.08
C ASN A 142 14.66 -6.14 13.42
N GLY A 143 13.60 -6.96 13.52
CA GLY A 143 12.76 -7.06 14.71
C GLY A 143 13.47 -7.72 15.91
N MET A 144 14.60 -8.39 15.71
CA MET A 144 15.42 -8.99 16.77
C MET A 144 16.35 -7.99 17.46
N GLU A 145 16.52 -6.79 16.89
CA GLU A 145 17.31 -5.73 17.48
C GLU A 145 16.69 -5.25 18.81
N LYS A 146 17.56 -5.11 19.82
CA LYS A 146 17.12 -4.66 21.15
C LYS A 146 16.53 -3.25 21.07
N SER A 147 15.31 -3.09 21.61
CA SER A 147 14.61 -1.80 21.67
C SER A 147 14.44 -1.13 20.29
N VAL A 148 14.30 -1.92 19.22
CA VAL A 148 14.25 -1.43 17.84
C VAL A 148 13.24 -0.29 17.64
N LEU A 149 12.02 -0.41 18.17
CA LEU A 149 10.98 0.62 18.03
C LEU A 149 11.39 1.94 18.71
N GLN A 150 11.95 1.86 19.92
CA GLN A 150 12.42 3.05 20.63
C GLN A 150 13.56 3.73 19.89
N ARG A 151 14.50 2.94 19.36
CA ARG A 151 15.64 3.44 18.59
C ARG A 151 15.17 4.13 17.30
N ILE A 152 14.21 3.55 16.57
CA ILE A 152 13.64 4.18 15.37
C ILE A 152 12.97 5.52 15.72
N ILE A 153 12.17 5.57 16.82
CA ILE A 153 11.50 6.80 17.26
C ILE A 153 12.49 7.86 17.73
N ASN A 154 13.64 7.46 18.28
CA ASN A 154 14.72 8.35 18.67
C ASN A 154 15.63 8.77 17.51
N GLU A 155 15.27 8.41 16.27
CA GLU A 155 16.00 8.73 15.05
C GLU A 155 17.43 8.10 14.99
N ASP A 156 17.65 6.97 15.70
CA ASP A 156 18.86 6.19 15.53
C ASP A 156 18.92 5.66 14.09
N ASN A 157 20.11 5.61 13.51
CA ASN A 157 20.32 5.03 12.18
C ASN A 157 20.21 3.50 12.26
N ILE A 158 18.98 2.98 12.11
CA ILE A 158 18.65 1.56 12.17
C ILE A 158 17.68 1.18 11.08
N GLY A 159 18.00 0.16 10.31
CA GLY A 159 17.18 -0.26 9.19
C GLY A 159 17.37 0.61 7.94
N THR A 160 16.40 0.55 7.05
CA THR A 160 16.30 1.41 5.87
C THR A 160 15.10 2.34 6.01
N PHE A 161 15.32 3.63 5.93
CA PHE A 161 14.31 4.66 6.01
C PHE A 161 13.85 5.08 4.60
N PHE A 162 12.54 4.99 4.35
CA PHE A 162 11.94 5.34 3.07
C PHE A 162 11.19 6.66 3.18
N VAL A 163 11.66 7.65 2.41
CA VAL A 163 11.09 9.00 2.36
C VAL A 163 10.06 9.07 1.25
N PRO A 164 8.78 9.37 1.55
CA PRO A 164 7.78 9.55 0.52
C PRO A 164 8.09 10.81 -0.31
N ASP A 165 7.98 10.69 -1.65
CA ASP A 165 8.20 11.81 -2.57
C ASP A 165 6.94 12.11 -3.37
N ILE A 166 5.80 11.95 -2.75
CA ILE A 166 4.49 12.13 -3.37
C ILE A 166 3.71 13.16 -2.55
N LYS A 167 3.13 14.16 -3.23
CA LYS A 167 2.18 15.05 -2.56
C LYS A 167 1.02 14.21 -2.04
N LYS A 168 0.67 14.40 -0.77
CA LYS A 168 -0.44 13.70 -0.11
C LYS A 168 -1.69 13.69 -0.99
N VAL A 169 -2.15 12.48 -1.33
CA VAL A 169 -3.35 12.27 -2.12
C VAL A 169 -4.55 12.29 -1.19
N ASN A 170 -5.70 12.78 -1.62
CA ASN A 170 -6.90 12.80 -0.76
C ASN A 170 -7.41 11.35 -0.48
N ALA A 171 -8.08 11.18 0.66
CA ALA A 171 -8.53 9.88 1.16
C ALA A 171 -9.36 9.05 0.15
N LYS A 172 -10.15 9.70 -0.73
CA LYS A 172 -10.89 9.00 -1.78
C LYS A 172 -9.95 8.41 -2.84
N LYS A 173 -8.93 9.14 -3.23
CA LYS A 173 -7.93 8.65 -4.20
C LYS A 173 -7.07 7.54 -3.58
N GLN A 174 -6.67 7.69 -2.32
CA GLN A 174 -5.94 6.66 -1.58
C GLN A 174 -6.73 5.35 -1.54
N TRP A 175 -8.01 5.43 -1.16
CA TRP A 175 -8.90 4.28 -1.15
C TRP A 175 -9.04 3.65 -2.55
N LEU A 176 -9.24 4.45 -3.61
CA LEU A 176 -9.30 3.94 -4.98
C LEU A 176 -8.02 3.21 -5.41
N ASP A 177 -6.85 3.65 -4.95
CA ASP A 177 -5.57 3.01 -5.28
C ASP A 177 -5.36 1.68 -4.55
N THR A 178 -5.99 1.50 -3.37
CA THR A 178 -5.90 0.25 -2.60
C THR A 178 -6.81 -0.86 -3.10
N ILE A 179 -7.85 -0.52 -3.86
CA ILE A 179 -8.86 -1.49 -4.31
C ILE A 179 -8.48 -2.11 -5.65
N ASP A 180 -8.71 -3.41 -5.78
CA ASP A 180 -8.67 -4.09 -7.07
C ASP A 180 -9.83 -3.63 -7.96
N ASN A 181 -9.57 -3.51 -9.23
CA ASN A 181 -10.61 -3.11 -10.18
C ASN A 181 -11.45 -4.32 -10.61
N SER A 182 -12.75 -4.17 -10.62
CA SER A 182 -13.71 -5.21 -11.08
C SER A 182 -13.75 -5.31 -12.61
N GLY A 183 -13.36 -4.23 -13.31
CA GLY A 183 -13.40 -4.20 -14.77
C GLY A 183 -12.74 -2.97 -15.36
N SER A 184 -12.84 -2.83 -16.68
CA SER A 184 -12.34 -1.66 -17.40
C SER A 184 -13.31 -1.17 -18.48
N VAL A 185 -13.18 0.12 -18.80
CA VAL A 185 -13.84 0.76 -19.92
C VAL A 185 -12.79 1.33 -20.87
N ILE A 186 -12.98 1.12 -22.17
CA ILE A 186 -12.16 1.76 -23.20
C ILE A 186 -12.80 3.11 -23.53
N ILE A 187 -12.04 4.17 -23.45
CA ILE A 187 -12.50 5.54 -23.66
C ILE A 187 -11.85 6.18 -24.88
N ASP A 188 -12.53 7.15 -25.46
CA ASP A 188 -12.01 7.92 -26.60
C ASP A 188 -11.00 8.99 -26.17
N ASP A 189 -10.37 9.65 -27.15
CA ASP A 189 -9.35 10.67 -26.90
C ASP A 189 -9.92 11.94 -26.26
N GLY A 190 -11.17 12.26 -26.53
CA GLY A 190 -11.89 13.37 -25.91
C GLY A 190 -12.08 13.13 -24.41
N ALA A 191 -12.55 11.93 -24.04
CA ALA A 191 -12.68 11.51 -22.65
C ALA A 191 -11.30 11.42 -21.94
N CYS A 192 -10.27 10.93 -22.63
CA CYS A 192 -8.90 10.94 -22.10
C CYS A 192 -8.45 12.35 -21.72
N THR A 193 -8.67 13.31 -22.59
CA THR A 193 -8.33 14.72 -22.36
C THR A 193 -9.15 15.32 -21.21
N ALA A 194 -10.46 15.05 -21.18
CA ALA A 194 -11.35 15.52 -20.13
C ALA A 194 -10.92 15.03 -18.73
N LEU A 195 -10.54 13.74 -18.62
CA LEU A 195 -10.11 13.16 -17.36
C LEU A 195 -8.72 13.65 -16.92
N LYS A 196 -7.72 13.64 -17.83
CA LYS A 196 -6.32 13.95 -17.47
C LYS A 196 -6.04 15.44 -17.30
N ILE A 197 -6.56 16.25 -18.20
CA ILE A 197 -6.20 17.66 -18.29
C ILE A 197 -7.23 18.53 -17.58
N ASN A 198 -8.50 18.25 -17.80
CA ASN A 198 -9.57 19.08 -17.32
C ASN A 198 -10.18 18.64 -15.99
N ASN A 199 -9.71 17.54 -15.39
CA ASN A 199 -10.21 16.96 -14.13
C ASN A 199 -11.76 16.81 -14.10
N LYS A 200 -12.36 16.49 -15.25
CA LYS A 200 -13.82 16.30 -15.38
C LYS A 200 -14.20 14.83 -15.18
N SER A 201 -15.47 14.59 -14.91
CA SER A 201 -16.01 13.22 -14.82
C SER A 201 -16.15 12.58 -16.20
N LEU A 202 -16.02 11.24 -16.25
CA LEU A 202 -16.29 10.48 -17.46
C LEU A 202 -17.81 10.51 -17.75
N LEU A 203 -18.14 10.85 -18.99
CA LEU A 203 -19.50 10.76 -19.51
C LEU A 203 -19.68 9.50 -20.36
N ALA A 204 -20.86 8.92 -20.38
CA ALA A 204 -21.17 7.70 -21.13
C ALA A 204 -20.82 7.80 -22.62
N ILE A 205 -20.96 8.99 -23.22
CA ILE A 205 -20.64 9.25 -24.63
C ILE A 205 -19.15 9.04 -24.95
N GLY A 206 -18.26 9.16 -23.96
CA GLY A 206 -16.82 8.95 -24.12
C GLY A 206 -16.41 7.48 -24.01
N ILE A 207 -17.34 6.56 -23.71
CA ILE A 207 -17.07 5.13 -23.56
C ILE A 207 -17.26 4.44 -24.90
N LYS A 208 -16.21 3.76 -25.39
CA LYS A 208 -16.25 2.96 -26.64
C LYS A 208 -16.66 1.52 -26.40
N SER A 209 -16.14 0.90 -25.35
CA SER A 209 -16.47 -0.48 -24.97
C SER A 209 -16.19 -0.74 -23.49
N THR A 210 -16.71 -1.85 -23.00
CA THR A 210 -16.50 -2.31 -21.62
C THR A 210 -15.87 -3.69 -21.64
N GLU A 211 -14.98 -3.94 -20.68
CA GLU A 211 -14.33 -5.24 -20.46
C GLU A 211 -14.67 -5.72 -19.06
N ASN A 212 -15.00 -7.01 -18.95
CA ASN A 212 -15.53 -7.66 -17.75
C ASN A 212 -16.91 -7.13 -17.31
N LYS A 213 -17.56 -7.89 -16.44
CA LYS A 213 -18.82 -7.50 -15.82
C LYS A 213 -18.55 -6.77 -14.53
N PHE A 214 -19.07 -5.57 -14.39
CA PHE A 214 -19.03 -4.77 -13.17
C PHE A 214 -20.41 -4.18 -12.88
N GLN A 215 -20.64 -3.82 -11.62
CA GLN A 215 -21.93 -3.28 -11.15
C GLN A 215 -21.75 -1.83 -10.70
N ARG A 216 -22.89 -1.18 -10.42
CA ARG A 216 -22.87 0.17 -9.86
C ARG A 216 -22.18 0.17 -8.48
N GLY A 217 -21.18 1.01 -8.35
CA GLY A 217 -20.36 1.10 -7.13
C GLY A 217 -19.00 0.41 -7.24
N ASP A 218 -18.81 -0.43 -8.26
CA ASP A 218 -17.51 -1.08 -8.51
C ASP A 218 -16.46 -0.07 -8.96
N VAL A 219 -15.23 -0.38 -8.61
CA VAL A 219 -14.07 0.38 -9.07
C VAL A 219 -13.61 -0.15 -10.42
N ILE A 220 -13.54 0.73 -11.42
CA ILE A 220 -13.15 0.39 -12.79
C ILE A 220 -11.96 1.21 -13.26
N LYS A 221 -11.20 0.67 -14.22
CA LYS A 221 -10.16 1.38 -14.96
C LYS A 221 -10.71 2.00 -16.23
N CYS A 222 -10.30 3.24 -16.53
CA CYS A 222 -10.51 3.89 -17.81
C CYS A 222 -9.25 3.71 -18.65
N MET A 223 -9.33 2.93 -19.71
CA MET A 223 -8.22 2.62 -20.61
C MET A 223 -8.35 3.41 -21.89
N ASN A 224 -7.27 3.91 -22.46
CA ASN A 224 -7.31 4.45 -23.81
C ASN A 224 -7.30 3.30 -24.84
N THR A 225 -7.48 3.65 -26.12
CA THR A 225 -7.46 2.70 -27.23
C THR A 225 -6.11 2.00 -27.45
N LYS A 226 -5.04 2.47 -26.81
CA LYS A 226 -3.69 1.88 -26.83
C LYS A 226 -3.41 0.96 -25.64
N GLY A 227 -4.42 0.69 -24.78
CA GLY A 227 -4.27 -0.14 -23.60
C GLY A 227 -3.59 0.53 -22.40
N THR A 228 -3.45 1.86 -22.42
CA THR A 228 -2.88 2.61 -21.28
C THR A 228 -3.97 3.01 -20.30
N CYS A 229 -3.79 2.74 -19.00
CA CYS A 229 -4.70 3.21 -17.96
C CYS A 229 -4.60 4.73 -17.80
N ILE A 230 -5.73 5.41 -17.98
CA ILE A 230 -5.85 6.88 -17.93
C ILE A 230 -6.32 7.36 -16.56
N ALA A 231 -7.28 6.65 -15.98
CA ALA A 231 -7.87 6.96 -14.69
C ALA A 231 -8.46 5.70 -14.06
N LYS A 232 -8.72 5.77 -12.74
CA LYS A 232 -9.46 4.78 -11.96
C LYS A 232 -10.59 5.50 -11.23
N GLY A 233 -11.77 4.91 -11.18
CA GLY A 233 -12.94 5.54 -10.58
C GLY A 233 -14.08 4.57 -10.28
N ILE A 234 -15.16 5.09 -9.73
CA ILE A 234 -16.42 4.38 -9.41
C ILE A 234 -17.49 4.83 -10.38
#